data_42e249388d23de558602d350d5320a94
#
_entry.id   42e249388d23de558602d350d5320a94
#
_cell.length_a   1.000
_cell.length_b   1.000
_cell.length_c   1.000
_cell.angle_alpha   90.00
_cell.angle_beta   90.00
_cell.angle_gamma   90.00
#
_symmetry.space_group_name_H-M   'P 1'
#
loop_
_entity.id
_entity.type
_entity.pdbx_description
1 polymer ?
#
loop_
_entity_poly.entity_id
_entity_poly.type
_entity_poly.pdbx_seq_one_letter_code
_entity_poly.pdbx_strand_id
1 'polypeptide(L)'
;MTALRNTTAALISEAAPFAIRSERASDVAAREALLDACFGDNRHTRTCQRLRDGRAPAEGLALSAVRQGRLVGTVRLWHVSAGGQPALMLGPLAVEASSRQFGVGASLMDHALAAAKARGHRAVILLGDAPYYARFGFSAAKTGELTLRSSATGCSAWSCARAGLTAPGA
;
A
#
# COMPACT_ATOMS: atom_id res chain seq x y z
N MET A 1 -18.56 -20.17 54.59
CA MET A 1 -17.52 -19.21 54.17
C MET A 1 -17.02 -19.63 52.80
N THR A 2 -17.62 -19.08 51.75
CA THR A 2 -17.38 -19.48 50.37
C THR A 2 -16.45 -18.43 49.73
N ALA A 3 -15.24 -18.85 49.39
CA ALA A 3 -14.24 -18.00 48.75
C ALA A 3 -14.59 -17.83 47.26
N LEU A 4 -14.94 -16.62 46.87
CA LEU A 4 -15.07 -16.19 45.48
C LEU A 4 -13.67 -16.16 44.86
N ARG A 5 -13.42 -17.05 43.92
CA ARG A 5 -12.22 -16.98 43.05
C ARG A 5 -12.48 -15.97 41.97
N ASN A 6 -11.86 -14.79 42.09
CA ASN A 6 -11.76 -13.79 41.01
C ASN A 6 -10.82 -14.34 39.93
N THR A 7 -11.40 -14.90 38.87
CA THR A 7 -10.65 -15.21 37.67
C THR A 7 -10.63 -13.96 36.80
N THR A 8 -9.62 -13.14 36.99
CA THR A 8 -9.31 -12.07 36.05
C THR A 8 -8.78 -12.73 34.78
N ALA A 9 -9.66 -12.88 33.80
CA ALA A 9 -9.25 -13.23 32.44
C ALA A 9 -8.40 -12.08 31.90
N ALA A 10 -7.09 -12.25 31.91
CA ALA A 10 -6.17 -11.38 31.19
C ALA A 10 -6.55 -11.45 29.71
N LEU A 11 -7.07 -10.35 29.19
CA LEU A 11 -7.20 -10.13 27.75
C LEU A 11 -5.78 -10.12 27.17
N ILE A 12 -5.35 -11.28 26.70
CA ILE A 12 -4.14 -11.37 25.88
C ILE A 12 -4.49 -10.63 24.60
N SER A 13 -4.02 -9.38 24.49
CA SER A 13 -3.98 -8.68 23.22
C SER A 13 -3.08 -9.51 22.32
N GLU A 14 -3.69 -10.28 21.44
CA GLU A 14 -2.98 -11.09 20.45
C GLU A 14 -2.25 -10.11 19.52
N ALA A 15 -0.97 -9.91 19.79
CA ALA A 15 -0.11 -9.07 18.96
C ALA A 15 -0.21 -9.57 17.51
N ALA A 16 -0.43 -8.66 16.56
CA ALA A 16 -0.52 -9.02 15.16
C ALA A 16 0.64 -9.96 14.78
N PRO A 17 0.39 -11.06 14.06
CA PRO A 17 1.40 -12.07 13.77
C PRO A 17 2.55 -11.57 12.87
N PHE A 18 2.57 -10.29 12.57
CA PHE A 18 3.57 -9.60 11.76
C PHE A 18 3.74 -8.14 12.24
N ALA A 19 4.86 -7.52 11.87
CA ALA A 19 5.13 -6.11 12.13
C ALA A 19 5.25 -5.34 10.81
N ILE A 20 4.77 -4.09 10.79
CA ILE A 20 4.97 -3.16 9.67
C ILE A 20 6.02 -2.13 10.08
N ARG A 21 6.97 -1.89 9.19
CA ARG A 21 8.05 -0.91 9.37
C ARG A 21 8.45 -0.27 8.05
N SER A 22 9.21 0.79 8.12
CA SER A 22 9.86 1.35 6.93
C SER A 22 10.77 0.31 6.28
N GLU A 23 10.78 0.31 4.96
CA GLU A 23 11.66 -0.53 4.15
C GLU A 23 13.13 -0.20 4.45
N ARG A 24 13.98 -1.22 4.46
CA ARG A 24 15.43 -1.12 4.68
C ARG A 24 16.17 -1.50 3.40
N ALA A 25 17.40 -1.04 3.25
CA ALA A 25 18.25 -1.46 2.13
C ALA A 25 18.44 -2.98 2.06
N SER A 26 18.47 -3.65 3.21
CA SER A 26 18.55 -5.13 3.29
C SER A 26 17.30 -5.86 2.80
N ASP A 27 16.16 -5.16 2.65
CA ASP A 27 14.92 -5.77 2.19
C ASP A 27 14.85 -5.92 0.66
N VAL A 28 15.73 -5.24 -0.08
CA VAL A 28 15.67 -5.13 -1.54
C VAL A 28 15.57 -6.50 -2.22
N ALA A 29 16.46 -7.42 -1.91
CA ALA A 29 16.47 -8.75 -2.55
C ALA A 29 15.18 -9.54 -2.23
N ALA A 30 14.76 -9.55 -0.96
CA ALA A 30 13.53 -10.24 -0.54
C ALA A 30 12.27 -9.61 -1.14
N ARG A 31 12.25 -8.27 -1.25
CA ARG A 31 11.17 -7.55 -1.91
C ARG A 31 11.07 -7.88 -3.40
N GLU A 32 12.18 -7.85 -4.13
CA GLU A 32 12.17 -8.18 -5.56
C GLU A 32 11.68 -9.61 -5.78
N ALA A 33 12.18 -10.58 -5.01
CA ALA A 33 11.70 -11.96 -5.07
C ALA A 33 10.19 -12.08 -4.77
N LEU A 34 9.68 -11.33 -3.78
CA LEU A 34 8.25 -11.30 -3.47
C LEU A 34 7.43 -10.72 -4.64
N LEU A 35 7.93 -9.65 -5.26
CA LEU A 35 7.27 -9.03 -6.41
C LEU A 35 7.25 -9.96 -7.62
N ASP A 36 8.34 -10.67 -7.89
CA ASP A 36 8.42 -11.68 -8.96
C ASP A 36 7.43 -12.82 -8.70
N ALA A 37 7.36 -13.32 -7.47
CA ALA A 37 6.41 -14.37 -7.09
C ALA A 37 4.93 -13.92 -7.20
N CYS A 38 4.63 -12.63 -6.93
CA CYS A 38 3.26 -12.12 -6.97
C CYS A 38 2.79 -11.69 -8.36
N PHE A 39 3.70 -11.18 -9.20
CA PHE A 39 3.35 -10.50 -10.46
C PHE A 39 3.97 -11.16 -11.70
N GLY A 40 4.86 -12.14 -11.51
CA GLY A 40 5.61 -12.83 -12.56
C GLY A 40 6.75 -11.98 -13.13
N ASP A 41 7.59 -12.62 -13.94
CA ASP A 41 8.82 -12.03 -14.49
C ASP A 41 8.55 -10.86 -15.44
N ASN A 42 7.35 -10.80 -16.02
CA ASN A 42 6.93 -9.72 -16.93
C ASN A 42 6.49 -8.44 -16.20
N ARG A 43 6.59 -8.36 -14.86
CA ARG A 43 6.16 -7.17 -14.11
C ARG A 43 6.86 -5.87 -14.54
N HIS A 44 8.10 -5.97 -15.03
CA HIS A 44 8.89 -4.83 -15.49
C HIS A 44 8.37 -4.19 -16.79
N THR A 45 7.58 -4.91 -17.58
CA THR A 45 7.00 -4.40 -18.83
C THR A 45 5.67 -3.68 -18.62
N ARG A 46 5.09 -3.75 -17.41
CA ARG A 46 3.79 -3.14 -17.11
C ARG A 46 3.91 -1.62 -17.06
N THR A 47 2.90 -0.94 -17.56
CA THR A 47 2.84 0.53 -17.62
C THR A 47 3.10 1.20 -16.28
N CYS A 48 2.54 0.63 -15.19
CA CYS A 48 2.77 1.16 -13.84
C CYS A 48 4.23 1.07 -13.38
N GLN A 49 5.00 0.12 -13.91
CA GLN A 49 6.42 0.01 -13.62
C GLN A 49 7.19 1.17 -14.25
N ARG A 50 6.88 1.51 -15.50
CA ARG A 50 7.52 2.65 -16.21
C ARG A 50 7.36 3.97 -15.48
N LEU A 51 6.26 4.18 -14.76
CA LEU A 51 6.06 5.38 -13.95
C LEU A 51 6.99 5.45 -12.73
N ARG A 52 7.62 4.34 -12.38
CA ARG A 52 8.49 4.17 -11.19
C ARG A 52 9.96 4.01 -11.55
N ASP A 53 10.26 3.61 -12.79
CA ASP A 53 11.62 3.34 -13.25
C ASP A 53 12.51 4.56 -13.09
N GLY A 54 13.69 4.35 -12.51
CA GLY A 54 14.66 5.42 -12.25
C GLY A 54 14.25 6.41 -11.14
N ARG A 55 13.18 6.12 -10.37
CA ARG A 55 12.69 6.98 -9.30
C ARG A 55 12.81 6.29 -7.93
N ALA A 56 12.99 7.09 -6.90
CA ALA A 56 12.83 6.63 -5.52
C ALA A 56 11.36 6.72 -5.09
N PRO A 57 10.88 5.85 -4.21
CA PRO A 57 9.59 6.02 -3.57
C PRO A 57 9.56 7.32 -2.77
N ALA A 58 8.37 7.86 -2.53
CA ALA A 58 8.19 9.04 -1.69
C ALA A 58 8.75 8.77 -0.30
N GLU A 59 9.44 9.75 0.29
CA GLU A 59 10.15 9.61 1.56
C GLU A 59 9.23 9.10 2.67
N GLY A 60 9.69 8.04 3.36
CA GLY A 60 8.95 7.39 4.44
C GLY A 60 7.68 6.65 3.99
N LEU A 61 7.47 6.44 2.69
CA LEU A 61 6.30 5.79 2.10
C LEU A 61 6.67 4.49 1.34
N ALA A 62 7.75 3.86 1.74
CA ALA A 62 8.10 2.48 1.40
C ALA A 62 8.03 1.65 2.67
N LEU A 63 7.10 0.70 2.73
CA LEU A 63 6.82 -0.10 3.92
C LEU A 63 7.00 -1.58 3.64
N SER A 64 7.51 -2.28 4.65
CA SER A 64 7.69 -3.73 4.68
C SER A 64 6.88 -4.35 5.82
N ALA A 65 6.16 -5.41 5.54
CA ALA A 65 5.58 -6.29 6.54
C ALA A 65 6.53 -7.46 6.79
N VAL A 66 6.87 -7.70 8.05
CA VAL A 66 7.83 -8.72 8.47
C VAL A 66 7.17 -9.67 9.46
N ARG A 67 7.31 -10.96 9.20
CA ARG A 67 6.80 -12.04 10.06
C ARG A 67 7.94 -13.01 10.33
N GLN A 68 8.23 -13.28 11.61
CA GLN A 68 9.32 -14.21 12.01
C GLN A 68 10.66 -13.88 11.32
N GLY A 69 11.00 -12.59 11.25
CA GLY A 69 12.24 -12.13 10.62
C GLY A 69 12.26 -12.11 9.09
N ARG A 70 11.21 -12.60 8.41
CA ARG A 70 11.11 -12.64 6.94
C ARG A 70 10.15 -11.58 6.42
N LEU A 71 10.50 -10.98 5.29
CA LEU A 71 9.62 -10.06 4.56
C LEU A 71 8.47 -10.87 3.93
N VAL A 72 7.24 -10.54 4.30
CA VAL A 72 6.02 -11.20 3.82
C VAL A 72 5.08 -10.26 3.08
N GLY A 73 5.36 -8.97 3.06
CA GLY A 73 4.57 -7.99 2.33
C GLY A 73 5.33 -6.69 2.12
N THR A 74 4.92 -5.94 1.10
CA THR A 74 5.49 -4.64 0.76
C THR A 74 4.45 -3.73 0.14
N VAL A 75 4.55 -2.43 0.39
CA VAL A 75 3.83 -1.38 -0.34
C VAL A 75 4.73 -0.16 -0.48
N ARG A 76 4.64 0.52 -1.63
CA ARG A 76 5.38 1.73 -1.92
C ARG A 76 4.46 2.78 -2.54
N LEU A 77 4.74 4.05 -2.26
CA LEU A 77 4.06 5.18 -2.87
C LEU A 77 5.08 6.06 -3.59
N TRP A 78 4.65 6.68 -4.69
CA TRP A 78 5.51 7.43 -5.59
C TRP A 78 4.90 8.78 -5.90
N HIS A 79 5.70 9.83 -5.93
CA HIS A 79 5.23 11.14 -6.36
C HIS A 79 4.84 11.10 -7.84
N VAL A 80 3.64 11.56 -8.14
CA VAL A 80 3.12 11.70 -9.51
C VAL A 80 2.33 12.98 -9.64
N SER A 81 2.05 13.36 -10.90
CA SER A 81 1.08 14.41 -11.21
C SER A 81 -0.14 13.78 -11.85
N ALA A 82 -1.30 14.05 -11.29
CA ALA A 82 -2.58 13.57 -11.78
C ALA A 82 -3.46 14.78 -12.14
N GLY A 83 -3.73 14.98 -13.44
CA GLY A 83 -4.46 16.15 -13.92
C GLY A 83 -3.79 17.50 -13.56
N GLY A 84 -2.45 17.53 -13.52
CA GLY A 84 -1.68 18.72 -13.12
C GLY A 84 -1.58 18.94 -11.61
N GLN A 85 -2.20 18.09 -10.78
CA GLN A 85 -2.15 18.20 -9.33
C GLN A 85 -1.17 17.18 -8.72
N PRO A 86 -0.44 17.55 -7.65
CA PRO A 86 0.40 16.63 -6.92
C PRO A 86 -0.42 15.47 -6.32
N ALA A 87 0.03 14.25 -6.54
CA ALA A 87 -0.57 13.04 -5.98
C ALA A 87 0.49 12.00 -5.68
N LEU A 88 0.11 10.97 -4.95
CA LEU A 88 0.89 9.76 -4.79
C LEU A 88 0.27 8.63 -5.60
N MET A 89 1.09 7.86 -6.30
CA MET A 89 0.70 6.58 -6.88
C MET A 89 1.06 5.46 -5.90
N LEU A 90 0.08 4.72 -5.44
CA LEU A 90 0.28 3.56 -4.57
C LEU A 90 0.54 2.32 -5.41
N GLY A 91 1.59 1.60 -5.08
CA GLY A 91 1.96 0.31 -5.65
C GLY A 91 3.46 0.20 -5.96
N PRO A 92 3.97 -1.00 -6.06
CA PRO A 92 3.26 -2.27 -5.92
C PRO A 92 2.84 -2.53 -4.47
N LEU A 93 1.67 -3.18 -4.29
CA LEU A 93 1.27 -3.84 -3.05
C LEU A 93 1.38 -5.35 -3.29
N ALA A 94 2.24 -6.01 -2.56
CA ALA A 94 2.43 -7.45 -2.65
C ALA A 94 2.43 -8.09 -1.28
N VAL A 95 1.80 -9.27 -1.17
CA VAL A 95 1.78 -10.08 0.05
C VAL A 95 1.99 -11.54 -0.33
N GLU A 96 2.91 -12.20 0.38
CA GLU A 96 3.16 -13.62 0.26
C GLU A 96 1.85 -14.42 0.43
N ALA A 97 1.62 -15.40 -0.45
CA ALA A 97 0.35 -16.14 -0.50
C ALA A 97 -0.03 -16.74 0.86
N SER A 98 0.93 -17.34 1.56
CA SER A 98 0.75 -17.95 2.89
C SER A 98 0.44 -16.94 4.01
N SER A 99 0.68 -15.66 3.77
CA SER A 99 0.48 -14.60 4.76
C SER A 99 -0.75 -13.73 4.51
N ARG A 100 -1.46 -13.93 3.40
CA ARG A 100 -2.64 -13.11 3.02
C ARG A 100 -3.79 -13.24 4.02
N GLN A 101 -3.98 -14.43 4.60
CA GLN A 101 -5.02 -14.70 5.61
C GLN A 101 -4.86 -13.89 6.90
N PHE A 102 -3.67 -13.36 7.18
CA PHE A 102 -3.41 -12.57 8.40
C PHE A 102 -3.72 -11.08 8.24
N GLY A 103 -4.31 -10.65 7.13
CA GLY A 103 -4.66 -9.24 6.92
C GLY A 103 -3.47 -8.32 6.62
N VAL A 104 -2.32 -8.88 6.24
CA VAL A 104 -1.08 -8.12 5.96
C VAL A 104 -1.32 -7.02 4.92
N GLY A 105 -2.05 -7.32 3.84
CA GLY A 105 -2.34 -6.36 2.78
C GLY A 105 -3.17 -5.18 3.27
N ALA A 106 -4.20 -5.44 4.07
CA ALA A 106 -5.04 -4.40 4.65
C ALA A 106 -4.23 -3.51 5.61
N SER A 107 -3.44 -4.12 6.49
CA SER A 107 -2.59 -3.37 7.42
C SER A 107 -1.53 -2.53 6.69
N LEU A 108 -0.93 -3.02 5.61
CA LEU A 108 -0.01 -2.23 4.78
C LEU A 108 -0.71 -1.03 4.15
N MET A 109 -1.94 -1.20 3.66
CA MET A 109 -2.75 -0.11 3.10
C MET A 109 -3.04 0.95 4.16
N ASP A 110 -3.54 0.55 5.33
CA ASP A 110 -3.88 1.48 6.41
C ASP A 110 -2.65 2.27 6.87
N HIS A 111 -1.51 1.61 7.06
CA HIS A 111 -0.26 2.27 7.44
C HIS A 111 0.24 3.23 6.36
N ALA A 112 0.18 2.83 5.10
CA ALA A 112 0.62 3.67 3.99
C ALA A 112 -0.24 4.92 3.82
N LEU A 113 -1.57 4.78 3.92
CA LEU A 113 -2.50 5.91 3.83
C LEU A 113 -2.39 6.85 5.04
N ALA A 114 -2.25 6.30 6.25
CA ALA A 114 -2.01 7.10 7.45
C ALA A 114 -0.69 7.88 7.36
N ALA A 115 0.38 7.22 6.90
CA ALA A 115 1.69 7.86 6.71
C ALA A 115 1.66 8.93 5.63
N ALA A 116 0.95 8.72 4.52
CA ALA A 116 0.77 9.71 3.47
C ALA A 116 -0.01 10.94 3.98
N LYS A 117 -1.10 10.72 4.72
CA LYS A 117 -1.89 11.79 5.35
C LYS A 117 -1.07 12.60 6.34
N ALA A 118 -0.31 11.94 7.22
CA ALA A 118 0.55 12.59 8.21
C ALA A 118 1.64 13.47 7.57
N ARG A 119 2.04 13.18 6.31
CA ARG A 119 3.00 13.97 5.53
C ARG A 119 2.33 15.06 4.66
N GLY A 120 1.03 15.29 4.82
CA GLY A 120 0.31 16.35 4.12
C GLY A 120 -0.09 16.00 2.68
N HIS A 121 0.04 14.75 2.25
CA HIS A 121 -0.44 14.34 0.93
C HIS A 121 -1.96 14.32 0.88
N ARG A 122 -2.54 14.92 -0.16
CA ARG A 122 -3.99 15.12 -0.29
C ARG A 122 -4.67 14.11 -1.21
N ALA A 123 -3.90 13.42 -2.04
CA ALA A 123 -4.44 12.48 -3.02
C ALA A 123 -3.52 11.28 -3.19
N VAL A 124 -4.12 10.09 -3.18
CA VAL A 124 -3.49 8.83 -3.53
C VAL A 124 -4.28 8.21 -4.67
N ILE A 125 -3.59 7.77 -5.70
CA ILE A 125 -4.16 7.03 -6.82
C ILE A 125 -3.55 5.64 -6.87
N LEU A 126 -4.27 4.69 -7.40
CA LEU A 126 -3.78 3.34 -7.64
C LEU A 126 -4.44 2.72 -8.87
N LEU A 127 -3.81 1.67 -9.37
CA LEU A 127 -4.36 0.79 -10.39
C LEU A 127 -4.58 -0.59 -9.74
N GLY A 128 -5.83 -1.06 -9.74
CA GLY A 128 -6.16 -2.34 -9.11
C GLY A 128 -7.65 -2.64 -9.08
N ASP A 129 -7.99 -3.69 -8.36
CA ASP A 129 -9.36 -4.19 -8.22
C ASP A 129 -10.22 -3.23 -7.39
N ALA A 130 -11.15 -2.56 -8.04
CA ALA A 130 -12.00 -1.55 -7.41
C ALA A 130 -12.78 -2.06 -6.18
N PRO A 131 -13.41 -3.25 -6.19
CA PRO A 131 -14.05 -3.82 -5.00
C PRO A 131 -13.11 -3.98 -3.80
N TYR A 132 -11.89 -4.44 -4.05
CA TYR A 132 -10.90 -4.60 -2.98
C TYR A 132 -10.53 -3.26 -2.33
N TYR A 133 -10.29 -2.22 -3.14
CA TYR A 133 -9.81 -0.93 -2.65
C TYR A 133 -10.92 0.00 -2.15
N ALA A 134 -12.19 -0.26 -2.47
CA ALA A 134 -13.33 0.52 -1.99
C ALA A 134 -13.38 0.61 -0.47
N ARG A 135 -13.02 -0.46 0.24
CA ARG A 135 -12.96 -0.49 1.72
C ARG A 135 -11.96 0.48 2.34
N PHE A 136 -10.99 0.96 1.56
CA PHE A 136 -10.02 1.98 1.96
C PHE A 136 -10.42 3.39 1.48
N GLY A 137 -11.65 3.55 1.01
CA GLY A 137 -12.18 4.84 0.54
C GLY A 137 -11.82 5.21 -0.90
N PHE A 138 -11.27 4.26 -1.67
CA PHE A 138 -11.01 4.48 -3.09
C PHE A 138 -12.30 4.39 -3.91
N SER A 139 -12.42 5.24 -4.94
CA SER A 139 -13.57 5.26 -5.85
C SER A 139 -13.11 5.56 -7.27
N ALA A 140 -13.56 4.75 -8.22
CA ALA A 140 -13.32 4.95 -9.64
C ALA A 140 -14.04 6.20 -10.20
N ALA A 141 -15.18 6.57 -9.61
CA ALA A 141 -15.96 7.73 -10.07
C ALA A 141 -15.21 9.07 -9.97
N LYS A 142 -14.20 9.16 -9.09
CA LYS A 142 -13.38 10.37 -8.90
C LYS A 142 -12.22 10.49 -9.90
N THR A 143 -12.06 9.56 -10.82
CA THR A 143 -10.90 9.45 -11.71
C THR A 143 -11.25 9.51 -13.19
N GLY A 144 -12.53 9.59 -13.55
CA GLY A 144 -13.01 9.57 -14.95
C GLY A 144 -12.40 10.64 -15.87
N GLU A 145 -11.76 11.67 -15.29
CA GLU A 145 -11.13 12.77 -16.05
C GLU A 145 -9.61 12.86 -15.82
N LEU A 146 -9.01 11.94 -15.07
CA LEU A 146 -7.58 12.01 -14.77
C LEU A 146 -6.74 11.37 -15.86
N THR A 147 -6.13 12.20 -16.68
CA THR A 147 -5.04 11.78 -17.57
C THR A 147 -3.74 11.69 -16.76
N LEU A 148 -3.24 10.47 -16.56
CA LEU A 148 -1.88 10.27 -16.08
C LEU A 148 -0.91 10.64 -17.20
N ARG A 149 -0.28 11.79 -17.10
CA ARG A 149 0.82 12.14 -18.00
C ARG A 149 2.07 11.37 -17.52
N SER A 150 2.35 10.29 -18.20
CA SER A 150 3.70 9.82 -18.39
C SER A 150 4.23 10.50 -19.65
N SER A 151 5.43 11.01 -19.60
CA SER A 151 6.12 11.58 -20.77
C SER A 151 6.51 10.53 -21.83
N ALA A 152 5.90 9.36 -21.83
CA ALA A 152 6.06 8.30 -22.80
C ALA A 152 4.74 7.57 -23.01
N THR A 153 4.11 7.86 -24.15
CA THR A 153 3.21 7.02 -24.94
C THR A 153 2.04 6.31 -24.24
N GLY A 154 0.83 6.85 -24.47
CA GLY A 154 -0.40 6.09 -24.66
C GLY A 154 -0.80 5.08 -23.59
N CYS A 155 -1.38 5.52 -22.48
CA CYS A 155 -2.16 4.63 -21.60
C CYS A 155 -3.64 4.75 -21.93
N SER A 156 -4.21 3.69 -22.51
CA SER A 156 -5.65 3.46 -22.54
C SER A 156 -6.21 3.36 -21.11
N ALA A 157 -7.41 3.91 -20.93
CA ALA A 157 -8.13 4.04 -19.68
C ALA A 157 -8.22 2.71 -18.91
N TRP A 158 -7.48 2.60 -17.82
CA TRP A 158 -7.64 1.57 -16.81
C TRP A 158 -8.24 2.21 -15.58
N SER A 159 -9.10 1.50 -14.86
CA SER A 159 -9.79 1.99 -13.68
C SER A 159 -8.80 2.55 -12.67
N CYS A 160 -8.69 3.87 -12.61
CA CYS A 160 -7.88 4.58 -11.63
C CYS A 160 -8.79 5.03 -10.50
N ALA A 161 -8.66 4.47 -9.31
CA ALA A 161 -9.42 4.87 -8.15
C ALA A 161 -8.66 5.96 -7.38
N ARG A 162 -9.34 7.04 -6.99
CA ARG A 162 -8.81 8.13 -6.19
C ARG A 162 -9.41 8.09 -4.78
N ALA A 163 -8.58 8.02 -3.75
CA ALA A 163 -8.98 8.40 -2.40
C ALA A 163 -8.50 9.83 -2.13
N GLY A 164 -9.43 10.74 -1.85
CA GLY A 164 -9.11 12.01 -1.24
C GLY A 164 -8.79 11.77 0.23
N LEU A 165 -7.57 12.04 0.65
CA LEU A 165 -7.21 12.09 2.07
C LEU A 165 -7.71 13.44 2.60
N THR A 166 -8.99 13.52 3.05
CA THR A 166 -9.47 14.73 3.71
C THR A 166 -8.72 14.93 5.02
N ALA A 167 -8.11 16.11 5.16
CA ALA A 167 -7.66 16.57 6.47
C ALA A 167 -8.87 16.67 7.40
N PRO A 168 -8.76 16.35 8.71
CA PRO A 168 -9.79 16.74 9.66
C PRO A 168 -9.92 18.26 9.58
N GLY A 169 -11.17 18.75 9.52
CA GLY A 169 -11.47 20.15 9.35
C GLY A 169 -10.75 21.04 10.36
N ALA A 170 -10.31 22.20 9.87
CA ALA A 170 -9.91 23.31 10.72
C ALA A 170 -11.13 23.87 11.45
#